data_11dd6e5b3b7369a8db7b2bc9a311c349
#
_entry.id   11dd6e5b3b7369a8db7b2bc9a311c349
#
_cell.length_a   1.000
_cell.length_b   1.000
_cell.length_c   1.000
_cell.angle_alpha   90.00
_cell.angle_beta   90.00
_cell.angle_gamma   90.00
#
_symmetry.space_group_name_H-M   'P 1'
#
loop_
_entity.id
_entity.type
_entity.pdbx_description
1 polymer ?
#
loop_
_entity_poly.entity_id
_entity_poly.type
_entity_poly.pdbx_seq_one_letter_code
_entity_poly.pdbx_strand_id
1 'polypeptide(L)'
;MGIIGVVAALTIPNLNQSTGDREKVAKLKKVYSNLEDAFGRATAVYGPIEEWFINLPEDLTANQRLADRMTEFMKISKNCGTEGSGCFADGKYPELDGESGDEPNAWDEEPKVLLADGTALDFYISTDDCSDDWGATSDSPAAKSCGVIYVDIDGPKGANTTGKDYFHFDVTSTGIYPKGGKNTDDGKDNDTLKGVCFATGAACTGWVIETGNMDYLKANEGVCPNGTELSWENTSCK
;
A
#
# COMPACT_ATOMS: atom_id res chain seq x y z
N MET A 1 -37.74 -5.82 -28.87
CA MET A 1 -36.23 -5.82 -28.84
C MET A 1 -35.66 -4.86 -27.79
N GLY A 2 -36.29 -4.65 -26.63
CA GLY A 2 -35.84 -3.70 -25.61
C GLY A 2 -35.12 -4.34 -24.39
N ILE A 3 -35.27 -5.66 -24.19
CA ILE A 3 -34.79 -6.30 -22.94
C ILE A 3 -33.28 -6.61 -22.94
N ILE A 4 -32.71 -6.90 -24.11
CA ILE A 4 -31.27 -7.24 -24.23
C ILE A 4 -30.39 -6.00 -23.98
N GLY A 5 -30.83 -4.82 -24.36
CA GLY A 5 -30.07 -3.56 -24.15
C GLY A 5 -29.99 -3.13 -22.70
N VAL A 6 -31.02 -3.39 -21.88
CA VAL A 6 -31.04 -3.01 -20.46
C VAL A 6 -30.13 -3.96 -19.63
N VAL A 7 -30.14 -5.25 -19.93
CA VAL A 7 -29.28 -6.22 -19.25
C VAL A 7 -27.80 -5.95 -19.58
N ALA A 8 -27.49 -5.66 -20.83
CA ALA A 8 -26.12 -5.31 -21.23
C ALA A 8 -25.63 -4.01 -20.57
N ALA A 9 -26.49 -2.99 -20.44
CA ALA A 9 -26.12 -1.71 -19.81
C ALA A 9 -25.86 -1.82 -18.30
N LEU A 10 -26.46 -2.79 -17.62
CA LEU A 10 -26.27 -3.04 -16.18
C LEU A 10 -25.12 -4.04 -15.89
N THR A 11 -24.80 -4.93 -16.82
CA THR A 11 -23.79 -5.98 -16.60
C THR A 11 -22.39 -5.56 -17.07
N ILE A 12 -22.29 -4.74 -18.11
CA ILE A 12 -20.98 -4.29 -18.63
C ILE A 12 -20.19 -3.45 -17.62
N PRO A 13 -20.76 -2.46 -16.91
CA PRO A 13 -20.04 -1.71 -15.88
C PRO A 13 -19.51 -2.61 -14.76
N ASN A 14 -20.32 -3.53 -14.24
CA ASN A 14 -19.90 -4.44 -13.17
C ASN A 14 -18.82 -5.45 -13.60
N LEU A 15 -18.86 -5.92 -14.85
CA LEU A 15 -17.82 -6.78 -15.40
C LEU A 15 -16.49 -6.04 -15.59
N ASN A 16 -16.52 -4.80 -16.08
CA ASN A 16 -15.33 -3.98 -16.25
C ASN A 16 -14.70 -3.60 -14.90
N GLN A 17 -15.50 -3.22 -13.91
CA GLN A 17 -15.03 -2.91 -12.56
C GLN A 17 -14.39 -4.13 -11.90
N SER A 18 -15.02 -5.32 -11.97
CA SER A 18 -14.45 -6.55 -11.41
C SER A 18 -13.16 -6.99 -12.12
N THR A 19 -13.00 -6.69 -13.40
CA THR A 19 -11.77 -6.97 -14.16
C THR A 19 -10.67 -6.01 -13.73
N GLY A 20 -10.93 -4.71 -13.63
CA GLY A 20 -9.98 -3.71 -13.16
C GLY A 20 -9.51 -3.98 -11.72
N ASP A 21 -10.40 -4.36 -10.82
CA ASP A 21 -10.05 -4.73 -9.44
C ASP A 21 -9.12 -5.95 -9.41
N ARG A 22 -9.37 -6.96 -10.24
CA ARG A 22 -8.48 -8.14 -10.34
C ARG A 22 -7.10 -7.80 -10.87
N GLU A 23 -7.00 -6.89 -11.83
CA GLU A 23 -5.73 -6.41 -12.36
C GLU A 23 -4.95 -5.65 -11.28
N LYS A 24 -5.62 -4.79 -10.50
CA LYS A 24 -5.02 -4.07 -9.36
C LYS A 24 -4.53 -5.03 -8.29
N VAL A 25 -5.35 -6.01 -7.89
CA VAL A 25 -4.96 -7.07 -6.94
C VAL A 25 -3.72 -7.81 -7.42
N ALA A 26 -3.70 -8.24 -8.69
CA ALA A 26 -2.56 -8.96 -9.25
C ALA A 26 -1.28 -8.09 -9.27
N LYS A 27 -1.43 -6.80 -9.60
CA LYS A 27 -0.33 -5.84 -9.61
C LYS A 27 0.20 -5.59 -8.20
N LEU A 28 -0.68 -5.36 -7.22
CA LEU A 28 -0.28 -5.16 -5.83
C LEU A 28 0.45 -6.37 -5.24
N LYS A 29 -0.04 -7.59 -5.50
CA LYS A 29 0.64 -8.83 -5.09
C LYS A 29 2.03 -8.97 -5.71
N LYS A 30 2.19 -8.59 -6.96
CA LYS A 30 3.50 -8.57 -7.62
C LYS A 30 4.44 -7.55 -7.00
N VAL A 31 3.94 -6.34 -6.68
CA VAL A 31 4.72 -5.31 -6.00
C VAL A 31 5.15 -5.81 -4.63
N TYR A 32 4.25 -6.38 -3.84
CA TYR A 32 4.58 -6.97 -2.54
C TYR A 32 5.70 -8.01 -2.63
N SER A 33 5.59 -8.95 -3.57
CA SER A 33 6.66 -9.95 -3.78
C SER A 33 8.00 -9.31 -4.19
N ASN A 34 7.99 -8.23 -4.97
CA ASN A 34 9.20 -7.50 -5.33
C ASN A 34 9.81 -6.76 -4.12
N LEU A 35 8.98 -6.20 -3.24
CA LEU A 35 9.43 -5.55 -2.01
C LEU A 35 10.07 -6.55 -1.05
N GLU A 36 9.43 -7.72 -0.84
CA GLU A 36 10.00 -8.80 -0.01
C GLU A 36 11.33 -9.32 -0.57
N ASP A 37 11.43 -9.56 -1.88
CA ASP A 37 12.68 -10.01 -2.52
C ASP A 37 13.78 -8.95 -2.36
N ALA A 38 13.48 -7.68 -2.62
CA ALA A 38 14.43 -6.59 -2.49
C ALA A 38 14.92 -6.43 -1.04
N PHE A 39 14.01 -6.47 -0.07
CA PHE A 39 14.36 -6.40 1.35
C PHE A 39 15.22 -7.59 1.79
N GLY A 40 14.84 -8.82 1.42
CA GLY A 40 15.62 -10.02 1.74
C GLY A 40 17.01 -10.01 1.14
N ARG A 41 17.17 -9.50 -0.07
CA ARG A 41 18.48 -9.35 -0.73
C ARG A 41 19.30 -8.23 -0.12
N ALA A 42 18.66 -7.10 0.21
CA ALA A 42 19.34 -5.99 0.88
C ALA A 42 19.85 -6.39 2.26
N THR A 43 19.03 -7.09 3.07
CA THR A 43 19.47 -7.61 4.38
C THR A 43 20.55 -8.66 4.26
N ALA A 44 20.55 -9.49 3.23
CA ALA A 44 21.63 -10.46 2.98
C ALA A 44 22.97 -9.79 2.65
N VAL A 45 22.95 -8.60 2.03
CA VAL A 45 24.16 -7.85 1.65
C VAL A 45 24.61 -6.89 2.77
N TYR A 46 23.67 -6.20 3.42
CA TYR A 46 23.94 -5.06 4.29
C TYR A 46 23.69 -5.32 5.77
N GLY A 47 23.29 -6.54 6.14
CA GLY A 47 22.90 -6.88 7.51
C GLY A 47 21.49 -6.47 7.88
N PRO A 48 21.10 -6.59 9.16
CA PRO A 48 19.80 -6.18 9.67
C PRO A 48 19.51 -4.70 9.37
N ILE A 49 18.24 -4.37 9.15
CA ILE A 49 17.84 -3.02 8.74
C ILE A 49 18.22 -1.95 9.76
N GLU A 50 18.20 -2.25 11.04
CA GLU A 50 18.59 -1.33 12.13
C GLU A 50 20.06 -0.88 11.98
N GLU A 51 20.92 -1.69 11.35
CA GLU A 51 22.30 -1.32 11.07
C GLU A 51 22.43 -0.39 9.85
N TRP A 52 21.38 -0.27 9.03
CA TRP A 52 21.45 0.56 7.82
C TRP A 52 21.53 2.05 8.12
N PHE A 53 21.03 2.48 9.26
CA PHE A 53 20.89 3.88 9.64
C PHE A 53 22.01 4.34 10.61
N ILE A 54 22.89 3.44 11.02
CA ILE A 54 24.00 3.76 11.93
C ILE A 54 25.08 4.56 11.19
N ASN A 55 25.52 5.68 11.80
CA ASN A 55 26.60 6.53 11.27
C ASN A 55 26.37 6.99 9.82
N LEU A 56 25.17 7.46 9.50
CA LEU A 56 24.88 8.05 8.21
C LEU A 56 25.79 9.26 7.95
N PRO A 57 26.31 9.45 6.72
CA PRO A 57 26.93 10.70 6.28
C PRO A 57 25.96 11.89 6.48
N GLU A 58 26.49 13.10 6.73
CA GLU A 58 25.67 14.30 7.00
C GLU A 58 24.68 14.65 5.87
N ASP A 59 25.01 14.27 4.64
CA ASP A 59 24.22 14.52 3.43
C ASP A 59 23.24 13.40 3.08
N LEU A 60 23.15 12.34 3.91
CA LEU A 60 22.32 11.16 3.64
C LEU A 60 21.28 10.94 4.73
N THR A 61 19.99 11.03 4.36
CA THR A 61 18.88 10.75 5.27
C THR A 61 18.61 9.24 5.41
N ALA A 62 17.89 8.85 6.47
CA ALA A 62 17.43 7.47 6.64
C ALA A 62 16.48 7.04 5.51
N ASN A 63 15.59 7.94 5.04
CA ASN A 63 14.71 7.73 3.89
C ASN A 63 15.53 7.39 2.64
N GLN A 64 16.55 8.20 2.31
CA GLN A 64 17.41 7.96 1.16
C GLN A 64 18.19 6.65 1.30
N ARG A 65 18.66 6.31 2.49
CA ARG A 65 19.37 5.05 2.75
C ARG A 65 18.48 3.83 2.52
N LEU A 66 17.21 3.87 2.98
CA LEU A 66 16.24 2.82 2.69
C LEU A 66 16.03 2.68 1.18
N ALA A 67 15.74 3.79 0.51
CA ALA A 67 15.52 3.82 -0.93
C ALA A 67 16.71 3.24 -1.71
N ASP A 68 17.93 3.67 -1.41
CA ASP A 68 19.15 3.23 -2.10
C ASP A 68 19.33 1.71 -1.99
N ARG A 69 19.20 1.15 -0.78
CA ARG A 69 19.39 -0.27 -0.55
C ARG A 69 18.31 -1.15 -1.12
N MET A 70 17.06 -0.70 -1.08
CA MET A 70 15.93 -1.42 -1.69
C MET A 70 15.99 -1.39 -3.22
N THR A 71 16.24 -0.21 -3.80
CA THR A 71 16.19 -0.01 -5.25
C THR A 71 17.35 -0.65 -6.00
N GLU A 72 18.48 -0.93 -5.34
CA GLU A 72 19.58 -1.71 -5.93
C GLU A 72 19.13 -3.08 -6.45
N PHE A 73 18.09 -3.66 -5.82
CA PHE A 73 17.55 -4.97 -6.18
C PHE A 73 16.25 -4.89 -6.98
N MET A 74 15.85 -3.70 -7.43
CA MET A 74 14.61 -3.45 -8.16
C MET A 74 14.89 -2.94 -9.57
N LYS A 75 13.92 -3.12 -10.48
CA LYS A 75 13.99 -2.56 -11.84
C LYS A 75 13.37 -1.17 -11.86
N ILE A 76 14.20 -0.16 -11.70
CA ILE A 76 13.80 1.25 -11.72
C ILE A 76 13.77 1.77 -13.15
N SER A 77 12.70 2.47 -13.55
CA SER A 77 12.61 3.21 -14.80
C SER A 77 12.96 4.69 -14.65
N LYS A 78 12.67 5.28 -13.47
CA LYS A 78 12.95 6.67 -13.15
C LYS A 78 13.21 6.85 -11.66
N ASN A 79 14.24 7.61 -11.30
CA ASN A 79 14.41 8.17 -9.97
C ASN A 79 13.86 9.60 -10.02
N CYS A 80 12.86 9.90 -9.19
CA CYS A 80 12.21 11.22 -9.12
C CYS A 80 12.79 12.10 -8.01
N GLY A 81 13.82 11.63 -7.30
CA GLY A 81 14.33 12.34 -6.14
C GLY A 81 13.28 12.47 -5.05
N THR A 82 13.34 13.54 -4.28
CA THR A 82 12.38 13.82 -3.21
C THR A 82 11.16 14.63 -3.69
N GLU A 83 11.24 15.32 -4.82
CA GLU A 83 10.14 16.12 -5.35
C GLU A 83 8.99 15.30 -5.95
N GLY A 84 9.25 14.03 -6.32
CA GLY A 84 8.25 13.09 -6.80
C GLY A 84 7.70 13.33 -8.21
N SER A 85 8.04 14.44 -8.84
CA SER A 85 7.50 14.83 -10.15
C SER A 85 7.67 13.75 -11.22
N GLY A 86 6.55 13.25 -11.71
CA GLY A 86 6.45 12.20 -12.73
C GLY A 86 6.62 10.77 -12.20
N CYS A 87 6.69 10.55 -10.88
CA CYS A 87 6.50 9.26 -10.24
C CYS A 87 5.07 9.12 -9.73
N PHE A 88 4.57 10.13 -9.04
CA PHE A 88 3.19 10.19 -8.55
C PHE A 88 2.38 11.20 -9.37
N ALA A 89 1.06 11.04 -9.39
CA ALA A 89 0.16 12.05 -9.93
C ALA A 89 0.14 13.28 -9.03
N ASP A 90 -0.13 14.45 -9.61
CA ASP A 90 -0.23 15.67 -8.85
C ASP A 90 -1.53 15.75 -8.03
N GLY A 91 -1.45 16.40 -6.87
CA GLY A 91 -2.57 16.65 -5.98
C GLY A 91 -2.78 15.55 -4.94
N LYS A 92 -3.92 15.65 -4.25
CA LYS A 92 -4.26 14.79 -3.13
C LYS A 92 -4.89 13.48 -3.60
N TYR A 93 -4.56 12.43 -2.88
CA TYR A 93 -5.13 11.10 -3.01
C TYR A 93 -6.21 10.93 -1.94
N PRO A 94 -7.49 11.20 -2.27
CA PRO A 94 -8.57 11.15 -1.28
C PRO A 94 -8.69 9.75 -0.67
N GLU A 95 -9.17 9.72 0.56
CA GLU A 95 -9.59 8.50 1.23
C GLU A 95 -10.92 7.96 0.67
N LEU A 96 -11.30 6.73 1.05
CA LEU A 96 -12.53 6.10 0.55
C LEU A 96 -13.82 6.83 0.98
N ASP A 97 -13.80 7.51 2.13
CA ASP A 97 -14.89 8.35 2.63
C ASP A 97 -14.98 9.72 1.94
N GLY A 98 -14.02 10.03 1.06
CA GLY A 98 -13.93 11.28 0.32
C GLY A 98 -13.22 12.41 1.07
N GLU A 99 -12.70 12.13 2.28
CA GLU A 99 -11.88 13.11 3.00
C GLU A 99 -10.53 13.31 2.31
N SER A 100 -9.83 14.35 2.74
CA SER A 100 -8.52 14.71 2.20
C SER A 100 -7.46 13.73 2.68
N GLY A 101 -6.96 12.90 1.78
CA GLY A 101 -5.86 11.98 2.03
C GLY A 101 -4.48 12.56 1.73
N ASP A 102 -3.54 11.66 1.51
CA ASP A 102 -2.13 11.97 1.25
C ASP A 102 -1.90 12.80 -0.02
N GLU A 103 -0.83 13.55 -0.03
CA GLU A 103 -0.32 14.27 -1.21
C GLU A 103 1.17 13.93 -1.39
N PRO A 104 1.49 12.78 -2.04
CA PRO A 104 2.86 12.26 -2.08
C PRO A 104 3.90 13.25 -2.62
N ASN A 105 3.53 14.09 -3.61
CA ASN A 105 4.43 15.10 -4.15
C ASN A 105 4.70 16.28 -3.22
N ALA A 106 3.96 16.42 -2.10
CA ALA A 106 4.20 17.45 -1.09
C ALA A 106 5.23 17.02 -0.02
N TRP A 107 5.62 15.74 0.01
CA TRP A 107 6.63 15.22 0.95
C TRP A 107 8.01 15.31 0.32
N ASP A 108 8.70 16.41 0.59
CA ASP A 108 9.94 16.82 -0.07
C ASP A 108 11.24 16.21 0.54
N GLU A 109 11.10 15.41 1.60
CA GLU A 109 12.21 14.69 2.24
C GLU A 109 12.22 13.18 1.90
N GLU A 110 11.21 12.70 1.20
CA GLU A 110 11.00 11.28 0.91
C GLU A 110 11.40 10.96 -0.53
N PRO A 111 12.38 10.04 -0.72
CA PRO A 111 12.81 9.65 -2.07
C PRO A 111 11.75 8.83 -2.79
N LYS A 112 11.52 9.17 -4.05
CA LYS A 112 10.49 8.57 -4.90
C LYS A 112 11.07 7.96 -6.16
N VAL A 113 10.59 6.78 -6.52
CA VAL A 113 11.01 6.09 -7.74
C VAL A 113 9.82 5.53 -8.51
N LEU A 114 9.99 5.42 -9.82
CA LEU A 114 9.06 4.71 -10.71
C LEU A 114 9.70 3.39 -11.14
N LEU A 115 9.02 2.29 -10.90
CA LEU A 115 9.42 0.97 -11.36
C LEU A 115 9.21 0.80 -12.86
N ALA A 116 9.88 -0.18 -13.47
CA ALA A 116 9.74 -0.49 -14.89
C ALA A 116 8.32 -0.90 -15.32
N ASP A 117 7.48 -1.33 -14.39
CA ASP A 117 6.07 -1.68 -14.65
C ASP A 117 5.10 -0.52 -14.42
N GLY A 118 5.62 0.67 -14.10
CA GLY A 118 4.85 1.89 -13.90
C GLY A 118 4.27 2.06 -12.49
N THR A 119 4.68 1.24 -11.51
CA THR A 119 4.37 1.44 -10.09
C THR A 119 5.29 2.51 -9.51
N ALA A 120 4.77 3.44 -8.73
CA ALA A 120 5.57 4.39 -7.97
C ALA A 120 5.74 3.92 -6.53
N LEU A 121 6.92 4.18 -5.98
CA LEU A 121 7.26 3.92 -4.58
C LEU A 121 7.78 5.21 -3.94
N ASP A 122 7.40 5.42 -2.69
CA ASP A 122 7.88 6.47 -1.81
C ASP A 122 8.37 5.82 -0.51
N PHE A 123 9.51 6.28 0.02
CA PHE A 123 10.21 5.64 1.14
C PHE A 123 10.30 6.57 2.33
N TYR A 124 9.69 6.17 3.43
CA TYR A 124 9.66 6.91 4.67
C TYR A 124 10.18 6.08 5.84
N ILE A 125 11.07 6.65 6.64
CA ILE A 125 11.55 6.11 7.93
C ILE A 125 11.06 7.02 9.06
N SER A 126 10.30 6.44 9.98
CA SER A 126 9.82 7.12 11.19
C SER A 126 10.84 7.05 12.32
N THR A 127 11.52 5.90 12.47
CA THR A 127 12.56 5.67 13.48
C THR A 127 13.70 4.84 12.90
N ASP A 128 14.93 5.23 13.20
CA ASP A 128 16.13 4.59 12.69
C ASP A 128 16.53 3.30 13.47
N ASP A 129 15.93 3.08 14.62
CA ASP A 129 16.09 1.89 15.46
C ASP A 129 14.91 0.91 15.38
N CYS A 130 13.93 1.17 14.49
CA CYS A 130 12.72 0.37 14.33
C CYS A 130 11.92 0.18 15.64
N SER A 131 11.86 1.20 16.47
CA SER A 131 11.19 1.17 17.77
C SER A 131 9.75 1.71 17.74
N ASP A 132 9.26 2.10 16.57
CA ASP A 132 7.89 2.58 16.41
C ASP A 132 6.91 1.41 16.45
N ASP A 133 5.87 1.53 17.26
CA ASP A 133 4.88 0.46 17.43
C ASP A 133 3.53 0.75 16.80
N TRP A 134 3.31 1.99 16.31
CA TRP A 134 2.03 2.44 15.75
C TRP A 134 0.80 2.03 16.58
N GLY A 135 0.99 1.82 17.89
CA GLY A 135 -0.04 1.30 18.79
C GLY A 135 -0.27 -0.20 18.70
N ALA A 136 0.62 -0.95 18.03
CA ALA A 136 0.54 -2.40 17.90
C ALA A 136 0.95 -3.11 19.21
N THR A 137 0.50 -4.36 19.39
CA THR A 137 0.92 -5.18 20.53
C THR A 137 2.36 -5.66 20.36
N SER A 138 3.10 -5.82 21.47
CA SER A 138 4.52 -6.10 21.50
C SER A 138 4.98 -7.37 20.72
N ASP A 139 4.07 -8.27 20.41
CA ASP A 139 4.36 -9.54 19.73
C ASP A 139 4.10 -9.50 18.23
N SER A 140 3.58 -8.38 17.70
CA SER A 140 3.29 -8.24 16.28
C SER A 140 4.51 -7.72 15.50
N PRO A 141 4.62 -8.02 14.20
CA PRO A 141 5.62 -7.40 13.34
C PRO A 141 5.53 -5.86 13.32
N ALA A 142 4.33 -5.29 13.37
CA ALA A 142 4.10 -3.84 13.37
C ALA A 142 4.67 -3.14 14.62
N ALA A 143 4.84 -3.85 15.75
CA ALA A 143 5.48 -3.32 16.96
C ALA A 143 6.99 -3.05 16.83
N LYS A 144 7.58 -3.31 15.67
CA LYS A 144 9.00 -3.05 15.36
C LYS A 144 9.11 -2.35 14.00
N SER A 145 8.28 -1.35 13.79
CA SER A 145 8.28 -0.57 12.56
C SER A 145 9.47 0.38 12.52
N CYS A 146 10.11 0.45 11.37
CA CYS A 146 11.10 1.45 11.04
C CYS A 146 10.47 2.59 10.22
N GLY A 147 9.40 2.30 9.47
CA GLY A 147 8.75 3.26 8.59
C GLY A 147 7.75 2.62 7.64
N VAL A 148 7.48 3.29 6.54
CA VAL A 148 6.46 2.90 5.54
C VAL A 148 7.01 3.03 4.12
N ILE A 149 6.64 2.11 3.24
CA ILE A 149 6.74 2.29 1.79
C ILE A 149 5.33 2.52 1.26
N TYR A 150 5.12 3.70 0.70
CA TYR A 150 3.89 4.03 0.00
C TYR A 150 3.98 3.59 -1.45
N VAL A 151 2.92 3.00 -1.95
CA VAL A 151 2.87 2.36 -3.26
C VAL A 151 1.68 2.87 -4.05
N ASP A 152 1.93 3.61 -5.12
CA ASP A 152 0.93 3.90 -6.14
C ASP A 152 1.09 2.91 -7.28
N ILE A 153 0.11 2.02 -7.44
CA ILE A 153 0.20 0.96 -8.45
C ILE A 153 0.08 1.48 -9.87
N ASP A 154 -0.50 2.64 -10.08
CA ASP A 154 -0.66 3.29 -11.39
C ASP A 154 0.41 4.35 -11.67
N GLY A 155 1.15 4.78 -10.64
CA GLY A 155 2.17 5.82 -10.70
C GLY A 155 1.56 7.19 -11.11
N PRO A 156 2.17 7.90 -12.08
CA PRO A 156 1.73 9.24 -12.41
C PRO A 156 0.40 9.30 -13.19
N LYS A 157 -0.35 8.21 -13.25
CA LYS A 157 -1.59 8.13 -14.03
C LYS A 157 -2.83 8.28 -13.16
N GLY A 158 -3.75 9.12 -13.61
CA GLY A 158 -5.11 9.12 -13.16
C GLY A 158 -5.39 9.83 -11.84
N ALA A 159 -6.63 9.68 -11.38
CA ALA A 159 -7.08 10.11 -10.08
C ALA A 159 -6.93 8.92 -9.12
N ASN A 160 -6.00 9.02 -8.20
CA ASN A 160 -5.68 7.96 -7.25
C ASN A 160 -6.54 8.11 -5.98
N THR A 161 -6.80 6.99 -5.33
CA THR A 161 -7.58 6.92 -4.09
C THR A 161 -6.89 5.95 -3.14
N THR A 162 -6.72 6.34 -1.89
CA THR A 162 -6.18 5.47 -0.84
C THR A 162 -7.01 4.20 -0.71
N GLY A 163 -6.34 3.05 -0.66
CA GLY A 163 -7.01 1.75 -0.63
C GLY A 163 -7.54 1.25 -1.97
N LYS A 164 -7.40 2.02 -3.07
CA LYS A 164 -7.85 1.59 -4.40
C LYS A 164 -6.71 1.54 -5.42
N ASP A 165 -5.86 2.53 -5.40
CA ASP A 165 -4.69 2.66 -6.28
C ASP A 165 -3.41 2.89 -5.47
N TYR A 166 -3.55 3.41 -4.26
CA TYR A 166 -2.50 3.80 -3.34
C TYR A 166 -2.57 2.98 -2.06
N PHE A 167 -1.44 2.35 -1.70
CA PHE A 167 -1.34 1.33 -0.67
C PHE A 167 -0.09 1.53 0.19
N HIS A 168 -0.14 1.07 1.44
CA HIS A 168 0.92 1.23 2.42
C HIS A 168 1.51 -0.11 2.84
N PHE A 169 2.83 -0.19 2.93
CA PHE A 169 3.55 -1.35 3.46
C PHE A 169 4.44 -0.91 4.61
N ASP A 170 4.29 -1.55 5.76
CA ASP A 170 5.16 -1.31 6.90
C ASP A 170 6.54 -1.93 6.66
N VAL A 171 7.57 -1.11 6.87
CA VAL A 171 8.97 -1.55 6.90
C VAL A 171 9.31 -1.84 8.36
N THR A 172 9.65 -3.09 8.66
CA THR A 172 9.92 -3.51 10.04
C THR A 172 11.32 -4.09 10.17
N SER A 173 11.77 -4.34 11.41
CA SER A 173 13.04 -5.01 11.68
C SER A 173 13.14 -6.42 11.07
N THR A 174 12.02 -7.03 10.71
CA THR A 174 11.98 -8.43 10.25
C THR A 174 11.51 -8.60 8.80
N GLY A 175 10.98 -7.56 8.16
CA GLY A 175 10.47 -7.68 6.80
C GLY A 175 9.56 -6.52 6.38
N ILE A 176 8.99 -6.67 5.22
CA ILE A 176 7.96 -5.77 4.68
C ILE A 176 6.60 -6.41 4.91
N TYR A 177 5.68 -5.69 5.53
CA TYR A 177 4.34 -6.20 5.83
C TYR A 177 3.25 -5.32 5.22
N PRO A 178 2.19 -5.91 4.64
CA PRO A 178 1.08 -5.13 4.11
C PRO A 178 0.26 -4.53 5.26
N LYS A 179 0.14 -3.20 5.29
CA LYS A 179 -0.56 -2.48 6.36
C LYS A 179 -2.02 -2.94 6.48
N GLY A 180 -2.49 -3.14 7.71
CA GLY A 180 -3.83 -3.65 8.00
C GLY A 180 -4.02 -5.15 7.72
N GLY A 181 -2.93 -5.92 7.65
CA GLY A 181 -3.00 -7.38 7.55
C GLY A 181 -3.45 -8.05 8.85
N LYS A 182 -4.04 -9.23 8.73
CA LYS A 182 -4.51 -10.03 9.88
C LYS A 182 -3.40 -10.34 10.89
N ASN A 183 -2.15 -10.43 10.40
CA ASN A 183 -0.99 -10.76 11.21
C ASN A 183 -0.15 -9.54 11.59
N THR A 184 -0.58 -8.33 11.25
CA THR A 184 0.17 -7.08 11.50
C THR A 184 -0.38 -6.25 12.66
N ASP A 185 -1.29 -6.77 13.44
CA ASP A 185 -1.95 -6.17 14.62
C ASP A 185 -2.88 -4.98 14.33
N ASP A 186 -2.56 -4.14 13.38
CA ASP A 186 -3.35 -2.98 12.94
C ASP A 186 -4.52 -3.35 12.00
N GLY A 187 -4.77 -4.62 11.77
CA GLY A 187 -5.88 -5.14 10.96
C GLY A 187 -6.45 -6.45 11.47
N LYS A 188 -5.97 -6.95 12.63
CA LYS A 188 -6.34 -8.29 13.13
C LYS A 188 -7.79 -8.43 13.58
N ASP A 189 -8.38 -7.37 14.10
CA ASP A 189 -9.78 -7.38 14.53
C ASP A 189 -10.69 -6.68 13.53
N ASN A 190 -11.99 -7.04 13.58
CA ASN A 190 -12.96 -6.51 12.64
C ASN A 190 -13.30 -5.04 12.87
N ASP A 191 -13.10 -4.49 14.09
CA ASP A 191 -13.38 -3.09 14.39
C ASP A 191 -12.29 -2.19 13.77
N THR A 192 -11.02 -2.57 13.90
CA THR A 192 -9.90 -1.89 13.22
C THR A 192 -10.03 -2.00 11.70
N LEU A 193 -10.39 -3.20 11.19
CA LEU A 193 -10.64 -3.39 9.77
C LEU A 193 -11.72 -2.46 9.21
N LYS A 194 -12.84 -2.28 9.94
CA LYS A 194 -13.92 -1.36 9.55
C LYS A 194 -13.48 0.10 9.66
N GLY A 195 -12.87 0.48 10.78
CA GLY A 195 -12.52 1.87 11.06
C GLY A 195 -11.41 2.41 10.17
N VAL A 196 -10.46 1.57 9.77
CA VAL A 196 -9.28 2.02 9.04
C VAL A 196 -9.31 1.58 7.57
N CYS A 197 -9.54 0.29 7.28
CA CYS A 197 -9.58 -0.14 5.88
C CYS A 197 -10.89 0.29 5.20
N PHE A 198 -12.04 -0.11 5.73
CA PHE A 198 -13.30 0.08 5.00
C PHE A 198 -13.82 1.51 5.03
N ALA A 199 -13.44 2.30 6.03
CA ALA A 199 -13.78 3.71 6.09
C ALA A 199 -12.82 4.56 5.24
N THR A 200 -11.51 4.50 5.51
CA THR A 200 -10.53 5.42 4.91
C THR A 200 -9.74 4.82 3.76
N GLY A 201 -9.55 3.51 3.73
CA GLY A 201 -8.68 2.82 2.77
C GLY A 201 -7.22 2.69 3.21
N ALA A 202 -6.78 3.42 4.23
CA ALA A 202 -5.37 3.54 4.62
C ALA A 202 -4.72 2.20 5.01
N ALA A 203 -5.46 1.27 5.59
CA ALA A 203 -4.96 -0.04 5.99
C ALA A 203 -5.60 -1.20 5.18
N CYS A 204 -5.99 -0.97 3.93
CA CYS A 204 -6.57 -2.02 3.08
C CYS A 204 -5.55 -2.91 2.39
N THR A 205 -4.27 -2.60 2.47
CA THR A 205 -3.21 -3.36 1.80
C THR A 205 -3.24 -4.83 2.22
N GLY A 206 -3.32 -5.09 3.54
CA GLY A 206 -3.41 -6.42 4.09
C GLY A 206 -4.64 -7.19 3.61
N TRP A 207 -5.81 -6.54 3.60
CA TRP A 207 -7.01 -7.15 3.05
C TRP A 207 -6.82 -7.62 1.61
N VAL A 208 -6.31 -6.75 0.73
CA VAL A 208 -6.13 -7.06 -0.69
C VAL A 208 -5.12 -8.20 -0.90
N ILE A 209 -4.02 -8.20 -0.16
CA ILE A 209 -2.98 -9.24 -0.26
C ILE A 209 -3.52 -10.60 0.21
N GLU A 210 -4.19 -10.65 1.37
CA GLU A 210 -4.63 -11.89 2.00
C GLU A 210 -5.89 -12.48 1.34
N THR A 211 -6.89 -11.64 1.05
CA THR A 211 -8.16 -12.11 0.46
C THR A 211 -8.11 -12.23 -1.07
N GLY A 212 -7.24 -11.48 -1.73
CA GLY A 212 -7.17 -11.43 -3.18
C GLY A 212 -8.35 -10.73 -3.85
N ASN A 213 -9.03 -9.83 -3.14
CA ASN A 213 -10.13 -9.04 -3.67
C ASN A 213 -10.18 -7.62 -3.09
N MET A 214 -11.03 -6.79 -3.66
CA MET A 214 -11.30 -5.42 -3.23
C MET A 214 -12.81 -5.22 -3.02
N ASP A 215 -13.49 -6.22 -2.43
CA ASP A 215 -14.94 -6.20 -2.26
C ASP A 215 -15.42 -5.10 -1.29
N TYR A 216 -14.53 -4.57 -0.43
CA TYR A 216 -14.80 -3.37 0.37
C TYR A 216 -15.16 -2.14 -0.49
N LEU A 217 -14.68 -2.04 -1.73
CA LEU A 217 -15.06 -0.96 -2.66
C LEU A 217 -16.51 -1.06 -3.14
N LYS A 218 -17.17 -2.19 -2.92
CA LYS A 218 -18.58 -2.44 -3.24
C LYS A 218 -19.49 -2.31 -2.02
N ALA A 219 -18.90 -2.29 -0.85
CA ALA A 219 -19.57 -2.19 0.44
C ALA A 219 -19.66 -0.72 0.88
N ASN A 220 -20.60 -0.43 1.76
CA ASN A 220 -20.65 0.83 2.48
C ASN A 220 -20.20 0.56 3.92
N GLU A 221 -19.04 1.12 4.32
CA GLU A 221 -18.41 0.87 5.62
C GLU A 221 -18.35 -0.63 5.99
N GLY A 222 -18.00 -1.46 5.01
CA GLY A 222 -17.89 -2.91 5.17
C GLY A 222 -19.21 -3.69 5.05
N VAL A 223 -20.35 -3.04 4.80
CA VAL A 223 -21.63 -3.71 4.58
C VAL A 223 -21.93 -3.79 3.07
N CYS A 224 -21.99 -5.01 2.57
CA CYS A 224 -22.29 -5.29 1.15
C CYS A 224 -23.74 -4.93 0.78
N PRO A 225 -24.05 -4.71 -0.51
CA PRO A 225 -25.43 -4.41 -0.98
C PRO A 225 -26.46 -5.49 -0.63
N ASN A 226 -26.04 -6.74 -0.43
CA ASN A 226 -26.91 -7.85 -0.01
C ASN A 226 -27.08 -7.97 1.52
N GLY A 227 -26.54 -7.00 2.30
CA GLY A 227 -26.55 -6.99 3.75
C GLY A 227 -25.46 -7.84 4.43
N THR A 228 -24.58 -8.47 3.66
CA THR A 228 -23.43 -9.22 4.19
C THR A 228 -22.41 -8.24 4.78
N GLU A 229 -21.96 -8.48 5.99
CA GLU A 229 -20.91 -7.72 6.65
C GLU A 229 -19.54 -8.36 6.34
N LEU A 230 -18.62 -7.57 5.80
CA LEU A 230 -17.26 -8.00 5.54
C LEU A 230 -16.47 -8.13 6.84
N SER A 231 -15.73 -9.21 6.95
CA SER A 231 -14.84 -9.54 8.06
C SER A 231 -13.78 -10.53 7.59
N TRP A 232 -12.81 -10.87 8.43
CA TRP A 232 -11.83 -11.91 8.09
C TRP A 232 -12.45 -13.30 7.92
N GLU A 233 -13.63 -13.57 8.47
CA GLU A 233 -14.40 -14.79 8.30
C GLU A 233 -15.31 -14.74 7.07
N ASN A 234 -15.62 -13.54 6.59
CA ASN A 234 -16.54 -13.30 5.49
C ASN A 234 -15.97 -12.24 4.54
N THR A 235 -15.12 -12.66 3.62
CA THR A 235 -14.27 -11.77 2.82
C THR A 235 -14.86 -11.33 1.48
N SER A 236 -16.17 -11.53 1.23
CA SER A 236 -16.73 -11.31 -0.11
C SER A 236 -18.19 -10.88 -0.07
N CYS A 237 -18.56 -9.95 -0.95
CA CYS A 237 -19.92 -9.48 -1.21
C CYS A 237 -20.74 -10.41 -2.15
N LYS A 238 -20.57 -11.71 -2.06
CA LYS A 238 -21.28 -12.70 -2.90
C LYS A 238 -22.64 -13.06 -2.36
#